data_63b9771a4aa83de74b823c28edb87e88
#
_entry.id   63b9771a4aa83de74b823c28edb87e88
#
_cell.length_a   1.000
_cell.length_b   1.000
_cell.length_c   1.000
_cell.angle_alpha   90.00
_cell.angle_beta   90.00
_cell.angle_gamma   90.00
#
_symmetry.space_group_name_H-M   'P 1'
#
loop_
_entity.id
_entity.type
_entity.pdbx_description
1 polymer ?
#
loop_
_entity_poly.entity_id
_entity_poly.type
_entity_poly.pdbx_seq_one_letter_code
_entity_poly.pdbx_strand_id
1 'polypeptide(L)'
;METLADCLGGSIGLNNKYTFKIAKERIDDFVLINENKIAEGIRINFFEHKIISEGAAATSVMVVKDNMSNLIGKNVICLICGGNIEAKLFKEIIS
;
A
#
# COMPACT_ATOMS: atom_id res chain seq x y z
N MET A 1 2.26 17.56 0.14
CA MET A 1 2.92 16.57 1.01
C MET A 1 3.46 15.44 0.16
N GLU A 2 4.75 15.20 0.24
CA GLU A 2 5.37 14.11 -0.49
C GLU A 2 5.20 12.79 0.24
N THR A 3 4.91 11.72 -0.50
CA THR A 3 4.77 10.38 0.04
C THR A 3 5.32 9.35 -0.95
N LEU A 4 5.86 8.24 -0.45
CA LEU A 4 6.25 7.09 -1.28
C LEU A 4 5.04 6.46 -1.98
N ALA A 5 3.86 6.60 -1.40
CA ALA A 5 2.60 6.15 -2.01
C ALA A 5 1.95 7.30 -2.78
N ASP A 6 2.68 7.89 -3.73
CA ASP A 6 2.29 9.11 -4.44
C ASP A 6 0.95 9.03 -5.16
N CYS A 7 0.59 7.89 -5.71
CA CYS A 7 -0.70 7.73 -6.37
C CYS A 7 -1.90 7.71 -5.39
N LEU A 8 -1.65 7.62 -4.09
CA LEU A 8 -2.66 7.78 -3.05
C LEU A 8 -2.72 9.21 -2.50
N GLY A 9 -1.84 10.09 -2.96
CA GLY A 9 -1.70 11.47 -2.49
C GLY A 9 -2.75 12.44 -3.00
N GLY A 10 -3.95 11.98 -3.27
CA GLY A 10 -5.04 12.79 -3.77
C GLY A 10 -6.33 12.55 -3.03
N SER A 11 -7.37 13.25 -3.48
CA SER A 11 -8.71 13.11 -2.95
C SER A 11 -9.65 12.59 -4.03
N ILE A 12 -10.72 11.92 -3.61
CA ILE A 12 -11.77 11.47 -4.53
C ILE A 12 -12.77 12.60 -4.86
N GLY A 13 -12.56 13.78 -4.28
CA GLY A 13 -13.43 14.93 -4.45
C GLY A 13 -14.66 14.91 -3.54
N LEU A 14 -15.09 16.10 -3.12
CA LEU A 14 -16.26 16.25 -2.23
C LEU A 14 -17.58 15.95 -2.92
N ASN A 15 -17.62 16.09 -4.23
CA ASN A 15 -18.84 15.91 -5.04
C ASN A 15 -18.86 14.56 -5.81
N ASN A 16 -18.06 13.57 -5.38
CA ASN A 16 -18.10 12.26 -6.02
C ASN A 16 -19.47 11.61 -5.79
N LYS A 17 -19.96 10.89 -6.80
CA LYS A 17 -21.29 10.28 -6.77
C LYS A 17 -21.27 8.80 -6.43
N TYR A 18 -20.16 8.12 -6.66
CA TYR A 18 -20.10 6.66 -6.59
C TYR A 18 -19.02 6.13 -5.67
N THR A 19 -17.82 6.68 -5.74
CA THR A 19 -16.63 6.15 -5.05
C THR A 19 -16.80 6.09 -3.55
N PHE A 20 -17.17 7.19 -2.92
CA PHE A 20 -17.33 7.24 -1.47
C PHE A 20 -18.45 6.33 -0.98
N LYS A 21 -19.57 6.32 -1.69
CA LYS A 21 -20.72 5.46 -1.36
C LYS A 21 -20.34 3.98 -1.39
N ILE A 22 -19.68 3.55 -2.45
CA ILE A 22 -19.26 2.15 -2.61
C ILE A 22 -18.24 1.78 -1.54
N ALA A 23 -17.25 2.64 -1.30
CA ALA A 23 -16.25 2.40 -0.26
C ALA A 23 -16.89 2.28 1.13
N LYS A 24 -17.79 3.18 1.48
CA LYS A 24 -18.51 3.17 2.75
C LYS A 24 -19.31 1.89 2.96
N GLU A 25 -19.94 1.38 1.90
CA GLU A 25 -20.75 0.16 1.96
C GLU A 25 -19.93 -1.13 1.97
N ARG A 26 -18.74 -1.14 1.39
CA ARG A 26 -17.97 -2.36 1.12
C ARG A 26 -16.70 -2.54 1.94
N ILE A 27 -16.11 -1.45 2.42
CA ILE A 27 -14.88 -1.53 3.21
C ILE A 27 -15.23 -1.78 4.66
N ASP A 28 -14.65 -2.83 5.24
CA ASP A 28 -14.88 -3.22 6.64
C ASP A 28 -13.97 -2.47 7.60
N ASP A 29 -12.73 -2.15 7.19
CA ASP A 29 -11.75 -1.52 8.06
C ASP A 29 -10.73 -0.69 7.27
N PHE A 30 -10.10 0.28 7.93
CA PHE A 30 -9.05 1.12 7.38
C PHE A 30 -7.82 1.05 8.25
N VAL A 31 -6.65 0.94 7.61
CA VAL A 31 -5.35 0.94 8.29
C VAL A 31 -4.46 2.00 7.68
N LEU A 32 -3.89 2.86 8.52
CA LEU A 32 -2.93 3.88 8.08
C LEU A 32 -1.51 3.33 8.17
N ILE A 33 -0.74 3.52 7.11
CA ILE A 33 0.63 3.05 6.99
C ILE A 33 1.55 4.26 6.89
N ASN A 34 2.57 4.34 7.76
CA ASN A 34 3.53 5.44 7.71
C ASN A 34 4.60 5.21 6.63
N GLU A 35 5.34 6.27 6.28
CA GLU A 35 6.34 6.25 5.20
C GLU A 35 7.42 5.19 5.41
N ASN A 36 7.91 5.02 6.63
CA ASN A 36 8.93 4.00 6.92
C ASN A 36 8.41 2.59 6.65
N LYS A 37 7.16 2.33 6.96
CA LYS A 37 6.51 1.05 6.68
C LYS A 37 6.27 0.83 5.19
N ILE A 38 5.95 1.88 4.46
CA ILE A 38 5.82 1.80 3.00
C ILE A 38 7.17 1.39 2.39
N ALA A 39 8.25 2.04 2.79
CA ALA A 39 9.60 1.69 2.33
C ALA A 39 9.96 0.24 2.68
N GLU A 40 9.65 -0.20 3.89
CA GLU A 40 9.85 -1.59 4.32
C GLU A 40 9.06 -2.56 3.45
N GLY A 41 7.80 -2.25 3.12
CA GLY A 41 6.97 -3.06 2.23
C GLY A 41 7.57 -3.20 0.83
N ILE A 42 8.11 -2.11 0.28
CA ILE A 42 8.82 -2.15 -1.01
C ILE A 42 10.01 -3.12 -0.93
N ARG A 43 10.81 -3.04 0.13
CA ARG A 43 11.94 -3.95 0.34
C ARG A 43 11.52 -5.40 0.49
N ILE A 44 10.49 -5.70 1.25
CA ILE A 44 9.95 -7.06 1.43
C ILE A 44 9.50 -7.62 0.09
N ASN A 45 8.73 -6.87 -0.67
CA ASN A 45 8.27 -7.31 -1.99
C ASN A 45 9.44 -7.66 -2.89
N PHE A 46 10.49 -6.85 -2.87
CA PHE A 46 11.66 -7.09 -3.72
C PHE A 46 12.52 -8.26 -3.23
N PHE A 47 12.96 -8.24 -1.98
CA PHE A 47 13.92 -9.23 -1.47
C PHE A 47 13.29 -10.60 -1.23
N GLU A 48 12.09 -10.66 -0.71
CA GLU A 48 11.43 -11.92 -0.37
C GLU A 48 10.60 -12.50 -1.51
N HIS A 49 9.92 -11.65 -2.27
CA HIS A 49 8.99 -12.08 -3.32
C HIS A 49 9.45 -11.80 -4.74
N LYS A 50 10.57 -11.11 -4.92
CA LYS A 50 11.12 -10.75 -6.24
C LYS A 50 10.17 -9.89 -7.06
N ILE A 51 9.41 -9.04 -6.40
CA ILE A 51 8.44 -8.13 -7.03
C ILE A 51 8.92 -6.69 -6.87
N ILE A 52 9.00 -5.96 -7.99
CA ILE A 52 9.21 -4.52 -7.97
C ILE A 52 7.85 -3.86 -7.84
N SER A 53 7.58 -3.27 -6.68
CA SER A 53 6.31 -2.59 -6.43
C SER A 53 6.53 -1.10 -6.15
N GLU A 54 5.56 -0.29 -6.52
CA GLU A 54 5.51 1.11 -6.10
C GLU A 54 5.02 1.22 -4.65
N GLY A 55 5.15 2.40 -4.05
CA GLY A 55 4.79 2.62 -2.65
C GLY A 55 3.33 2.30 -2.33
N ALA A 56 2.41 2.74 -3.16
CA ALA A 56 0.98 2.46 -2.97
C ALA A 56 0.67 0.96 -2.96
N ALA A 57 1.34 0.20 -3.84
CA ALA A 57 1.15 -1.24 -3.95
C ALA A 57 1.80 -2.02 -2.81
N ALA A 58 2.77 -1.42 -2.11
CA ALA A 58 3.49 -2.08 -1.02
C ALA A 58 2.74 -2.01 0.32
N THR A 59 1.71 -1.20 0.44
CA THR A 59 1.00 -1.01 1.71
C THR A 59 0.32 -2.28 2.22
N SER A 60 -0.28 -3.08 1.35
CA SER A 60 -1.03 -4.27 1.74
C SER A 60 -0.17 -5.32 2.46
N VAL A 61 1.07 -5.47 2.04
CA VAL A 61 2.01 -6.45 2.64
C VAL A 61 2.31 -6.10 4.10
N MET A 62 2.43 -4.81 4.41
CA MET A 62 2.75 -4.36 5.76
C MET A 62 1.60 -4.58 6.75
N VAL A 63 0.37 -4.53 6.28
CA VAL A 63 -0.79 -4.86 7.13
C VAL A 63 -0.70 -6.29 7.64
N VAL A 64 -0.31 -7.21 6.78
CA VAL A 64 -0.16 -8.63 7.15
C VAL A 64 1.08 -8.84 8.01
N LYS A 65 2.23 -8.30 7.57
CA LYS A 65 3.50 -8.49 8.29
C LYS A 65 3.43 -8.03 9.75
N ASP A 66 2.84 -6.87 9.99
CA ASP A 66 2.76 -6.28 11.33
C ASP A 66 1.43 -6.60 12.04
N ASN A 67 0.62 -7.46 11.45
CA ASN A 67 -0.70 -7.86 11.99
C ASN A 67 -1.56 -6.64 12.40
N MET A 68 -1.63 -5.65 11.53
CA MET A 68 -2.28 -4.38 11.82
C MET A 68 -3.81 -4.45 11.93
N SER A 69 -4.42 -5.56 11.52
CA SER A 69 -5.89 -5.73 11.48
C SER A 69 -6.33 -7.10 12.00
N ASN A 70 -5.58 -7.68 12.92
CA ASN A 70 -5.89 -8.98 13.56
C ASN A 70 -6.17 -10.09 12.54
N LEU A 71 -5.19 -10.37 11.69
CA LEU A 71 -5.33 -11.32 10.59
C LEU A 71 -4.79 -12.72 10.90
N ILE A 72 -4.32 -12.97 12.11
CA ILE A 72 -3.76 -14.27 12.52
C ILE A 72 -4.81 -15.37 12.36
N GLY A 73 -4.43 -16.45 11.67
CA GLY A 73 -5.32 -17.58 11.41
C GLY A 73 -6.28 -17.39 10.25
N LYS A 74 -6.22 -16.26 9.55
CA LYS A 74 -7.09 -15.95 8.41
C LYS A 74 -6.38 -16.15 7.08
N ASN A 75 -7.15 -16.49 6.05
CA ASN A 75 -6.67 -16.47 4.67
C ASN A 75 -6.71 -15.03 4.15
N VAL A 76 -5.55 -14.49 3.74
CA VAL A 76 -5.43 -13.08 3.35
C VAL A 76 -4.90 -12.97 1.93
N ILE A 77 -5.54 -12.12 1.14
CA ILE A 77 -5.05 -11.74 -0.18
C ILE A 77 -4.49 -10.32 -0.10
N CYS A 78 -3.20 -10.17 -0.43
CA CYS A 78 -2.56 -8.86 -0.56
C CYS A 78 -2.54 -8.47 -2.04
N LEU A 79 -3.25 -7.40 -2.38
CA LEU A 79 -3.24 -6.87 -3.74
C LEU A 79 -1.99 -5.99 -3.93
N ILE A 80 -1.14 -6.37 -4.87
CA ILE A 80 0.03 -5.59 -5.29
C ILE A 80 -0.29 -5.03 -6.68
N CYS A 81 -0.85 -3.82 -6.70
CA CYS A 81 -1.54 -3.30 -7.88
C CYS A 81 -0.66 -2.54 -8.87
N GLY A 82 0.62 -2.31 -8.58
CA GLY A 82 1.46 -1.60 -9.53
C GLY A 82 2.94 -1.63 -9.21
N GLY A 83 3.75 -1.36 -10.25
CA GLY A 83 5.21 -1.31 -10.16
C GLY A 83 5.80 -0.05 -10.79
N ASN A 84 5.00 1.01 -10.94
CA ASN A 84 5.45 2.26 -11.56
C ASN A 84 6.20 3.13 -10.55
N ILE A 85 7.43 2.75 -10.25
CA ILE A 85 8.31 3.49 -9.35
C ILE A 85 9.55 3.96 -10.12
N GLU A 86 10.00 5.18 -9.83
CA GLU A 86 11.22 5.71 -10.41
C GLU A 86 12.43 4.84 -10.02
N ALA A 87 13.25 4.45 -11.00
CA ALA A 87 14.37 3.55 -10.78
C ALA A 87 15.37 4.06 -9.75
N LYS A 88 15.65 5.36 -9.76
CA LYS A 88 16.56 5.98 -8.78
C LYS A 88 16.02 5.87 -7.36
N LEU A 89 14.75 6.21 -7.17
CA LEU A 89 14.08 6.10 -5.87
C LEU A 89 14.05 4.65 -5.38
N PHE A 90 13.69 3.72 -6.25
CA PHE A 90 13.66 2.30 -5.92
C PHE A 90 15.04 1.80 -5.46
N LYS A 91 16.09 2.18 -6.19
CA LYS A 91 17.47 1.82 -5.84
C LYS A 91 17.87 2.35 -4.46
N GLU A 92 17.48 3.58 -4.14
CA GLU A 92 17.75 4.17 -2.83
C GLU A 92 17.01 3.41 -1.70
N ILE A 93 15.77 3.02 -1.93
CA ILE A 93 14.96 2.30 -0.93
C ILE A 93 15.53 0.92 -0.62
N ILE A 94 15.99 0.19 -1.63
CA ILE A 94 16.51 -1.18 -1.46
C ILE A 94 17.99 -1.25 -1.07
N SER A 95 18.68 -0.14 -1.04
CA SER A 95 20.11 -0.09 -0.71
C SER A 95 20.41 -0.28 0.77
#